data_84e199e04587fc161eddcfa3d6b6e905
#
_entry.id   84e199e04587fc161eddcfa3d6b6e905
#
_cell.length_a   1.000
_cell.length_b   1.000
_cell.length_c   1.000
_cell.angle_alpha   90.00
_cell.angle_beta   90.00
_cell.angle_gamma   90.00
#
_symmetry.space_group_name_H-M   'P 1'
#
loop_
_entity.id
_entity.type
_entity.pdbx_description
1 polymer ?
#
loop_
_entity_poly.entity_id
_entity_poly.type
_entity_poly.pdbx_seq_one_letter_code
_entity_poly.pdbx_strand_id
1 'polypeptide(L)' 'MLVSDKTYRTSDLYLSAYLKAKGLRLLDKRRDGNKFVFIFDDRPDRKDLIQEFFNDGMVNITAFKSAIQDLKTMVFNV' A
#
# COMPACT_ATOMS: atom_id res chain seq x y z
N MET A 1 -3.65 -17.42 20.40
CA MET A 1 -3.15 -16.17 19.92
C MET A 1 -4.09 -15.56 18.92
N LEU A 2 -4.12 -14.33 18.89
CA LEU A 2 -4.98 -13.67 17.98
C LEU A 2 -4.24 -13.17 16.80
N VAL A 3 -4.72 -13.54 15.68
CA VAL A 3 -4.26 -12.94 14.47
C VAL A 3 -4.99 -11.64 14.32
N SER A 4 -4.28 -10.63 13.98
CA SER A 4 -4.93 -9.38 13.71
C SER A 4 -5.75 -9.53 12.44
N ASP A 5 -7.03 -9.28 12.57
CA ASP A 5 -7.89 -9.27 11.40
C ASP A 5 -7.93 -7.91 10.74
N LYS A 6 -7.15 -7.00 11.27
CA LYS A 6 -7.21 -5.63 10.79
C LYS A 6 -6.40 -5.49 9.53
N THR A 7 -7.08 -5.19 8.47
CA THR A 7 -6.43 -4.93 7.19
C THR A 7 -6.93 -3.61 6.65
N TYR A 8 -6.12 -3.00 5.79
CA TYR A 8 -6.50 -1.81 5.09
C TYR A 8 -6.45 -2.08 3.59
N ARG A 9 -7.48 -1.71 2.88
CA ARG A 9 -7.60 -1.99 1.46
C ARG A 9 -7.70 -0.70 0.67
N THR A 10 -7.01 -0.67 -0.45
CA THR A 10 -7.09 0.48 -1.35
C THR A 10 -6.78 0.04 -2.77
N SER A 11 -7.39 0.70 -3.73
CA SER A 11 -7.07 0.47 -5.13
C SER A 11 -6.18 1.57 -5.69
N ASP A 12 -5.77 2.51 -4.87
CA ASP A 12 -4.92 3.61 -5.30
C ASP A 12 -3.46 3.14 -5.35
N LEU A 13 -2.90 3.10 -6.54
CA LEU A 13 -1.54 2.60 -6.74
C LEU A 13 -0.52 3.47 -6.01
N TYR A 14 -0.65 4.78 -6.11
CA TYR A 14 0.35 5.67 -5.52
C TYR A 14 0.25 5.69 -3.99
N LEU A 15 -0.96 5.65 -3.45
CA LEU A 15 -1.12 5.54 -2.02
C LEU A 15 -0.52 4.21 -1.53
N SER A 16 -0.79 3.13 -2.26
CA SER A 16 -0.23 1.83 -1.91
C SER A 16 1.30 1.86 -1.91
N ALA A 17 1.88 2.51 -2.91
CA ALA A 17 3.33 2.64 -2.97
C ALA A 17 3.88 3.45 -1.80
N TYR A 18 3.17 4.50 -1.43
CA TYR A 18 3.58 5.33 -0.29
C TYR A 18 3.55 4.52 1.01
N LEU A 19 2.45 3.81 1.23
CA LEU A 19 2.32 2.99 2.42
C LEU A 19 3.40 1.90 2.48
N LYS A 20 3.65 1.26 1.34
CA LYS A 20 4.68 0.23 1.27
C LYS A 20 6.07 0.83 1.56
N ALA A 21 6.37 1.98 0.99
CA ALA A 21 7.65 2.63 1.22
C ALA A 21 7.81 3.09 2.66
N LYS A 22 6.71 3.35 3.35
CA LYS A 22 6.74 3.72 4.78
C LYS A 22 6.75 2.52 5.70
N GLY A 23 6.76 1.33 5.14
CA GLY A 23 6.93 0.12 5.93
C GLY A 23 5.68 -0.65 6.24
N LEU A 24 4.52 -0.28 5.70
CA LEU A 24 3.34 -1.09 5.86
C LEU A 24 3.52 -2.37 5.07
N ARG A 25 3.12 -3.47 5.67
CA ARG A 25 3.29 -4.77 5.05
C ARG A 25 2.14 -5.04 4.09
N LEU A 26 2.47 -5.32 2.84
CA LEU A 26 1.48 -5.72 1.85
C LEU A 26 1.23 -7.21 2.01
N LEU A 27 -0.02 -7.57 2.26
CA LEU A 27 -0.39 -8.97 2.49
C LEU A 27 -0.85 -9.66 1.23
N ASP A 28 -1.59 -8.94 0.39
CA ASP A 28 -2.18 -9.59 -0.77
C ASP A 28 -2.64 -8.53 -1.75
N LYS A 29 -2.98 -8.98 -2.94
CA LYS A 29 -3.66 -8.18 -3.93
C LYS A 29 -4.83 -8.98 -4.43
N ARG A 30 -5.89 -8.30 -4.82
CA ARG A 30 -7.06 -8.95 -5.36
C ARG A 30 -7.57 -8.19 -6.56
N ARG A 31 -8.16 -8.91 -7.47
CA ARG A 31 -8.81 -8.28 -8.59
C ARG A 31 -10.30 -8.14 -8.27
N ASP A 32 -10.81 -6.93 -8.48
CA ASP A 32 -12.21 -6.63 -8.25
C ASP A 32 -12.72 -5.91 -9.48
N GLY A 33 -13.28 -6.68 -10.41
CA GLY A 33 -13.71 -6.13 -11.69
C GLY A 33 -12.52 -5.64 -12.47
N ASN A 34 -12.52 -4.35 -12.77
CA ASN A 34 -11.45 -3.73 -13.56
C ASN A 34 -10.34 -3.15 -12.71
N LYS A 35 -10.41 -3.33 -11.39
CA LYS A 35 -9.43 -2.76 -10.50
C LYS A 35 -8.69 -3.82 -9.74
N PHE A 36 -7.50 -3.44 -9.29
CA PHE A 36 -6.79 -4.25 -8.31
C PHE A 36 -6.90 -3.57 -6.97
N VAL A 37 -7.12 -4.37 -5.94
CA VAL A 37 -7.18 -3.89 -4.57
C VAL A 37 -5.98 -4.43 -3.85
N PHE A 38 -5.23 -3.55 -3.19
CA PHE A 38 -4.07 -3.93 -2.39
C PHE A 38 -4.48 -4.01 -0.94
N ILE A 39 -4.08 -5.08 -0.29
CA ILE A 39 -4.48 -5.38 1.07
C ILE A 39 -3.25 -5.34 1.97
N PHE A 40 -3.28 -4.43 2.93
CA PHE A 40 -2.15 -4.20 3.84
C PHE A 40 -2.52 -4.65 5.24
N ASP A 41 -1.49 -5.08 5.98
CA ASP A 41 -1.62 -5.28 7.41
C ASP A 41 -1.72 -3.90 8.05
N ASP A 42 -2.83 -3.62 8.73
CA ASP A 42 -3.07 -2.29 9.25
C ASP A 42 -2.20 -1.99 10.46
N ARG A 43 -1.88 -0.72 10.63
CA ARG A 43 -1.10 -0.23 11.77
C ARG A 43 -1.83 0.97 12.37
N PRO A 44 -1.59 1.24 13.65
CA PRO A 44 -2.24 2.39 14.28
C PRO A 44 -1.93 3.72 13.60
N ASP A 45 -0.77 3.86 12.97
CA ASP A 45 -0.38 5.10 12.32
C ASP A 45 -0.80 5.18 10.85
N ARG A 46 -1.56 4.21 10.35
CA ARG A 46 -1.95 4.21 8.94
C ARG A 46 -2.74 5.47 8.57
N LYS A 47 -3.61 5.93 9.45
CA LYS A 47 -4.38 7.15 9.18
C LYS A 47 -3.48 8.36 9.02
N ASP A 48 -2.46 8.44 9.86
CA ASP A 48 -1.51 9.55 9.78
C ASP A 48 -0.72 9.48 8.48
N LEU A 49 -0.34 8.28 8.07
CA LEU A 49 0.39 8.10 6.82
C LEU A 49 -0.44 8.54 5.62
N ILE A 50 -1.72 8.25 5.63
CA ILE A 50 -2.59 8.67 4.54
C ILE A 50 -2.73 10.18 4.52
N GLN A 51 -2.85 10.80 5.68
CA GLN A 51 -2.89 12.25 5.76
C GLN A 51 -1.61 12.87 5.22
N GLU A 52 -0.47 12.30 5.57
CA GLU A 52 0.82 12.75 5.03
C GLU A 52 0.84 12.65 3.51
N PHE A 53 0.34 11.54 2.98
CA PHE A 53 0.34 11.32 1.55
C PHE A 53 -0.43 12.41 0.80
N PHE A 54 -1.55 12.84 1.34
CA PHE A 54 -2.37 13.86 0.70
C PHE A 54 -1.94 15.29 1.01
N ASN A 55 -0.96 15.47 1.87
CA ASN A 55 -0.45 16.79 2.21
C ASN A 55 1.02 16.86 1.80
N ASP A 56 1.90 17.09 2.72
CA ASP A 56 3.32 17.26 2.40
C ASP A 56 4.14 16.08 2.86
N GLY A 57 3.61 14.89 2.69
CA GLY A 57 4.32 13.70 3.12
C GLY A 57 5.66 13.56 2.43
N MET A 58 6.63 13.04 3.16
CA MET A 58 7.97 12.82 2.65
C MET A 58 8.27 11.35 2.66
N VAL A 59 8.89 10.90 1.57
CA VAL A 59 9.27 9.50 1.46
C VAL A 59 10.56 9.44 0.66
N ASN A 60 11.36 8.44 0.95
CA ASN A 60 12.56 8.21 0.17
C ASN A 60 12.17 7.93 -1.28
N ILE A 61 12.73 8.70 -2.20
CA ILE A 61 12.36 8.61 -3.61
C ILE A 61 12.64 7.23 -4.18
N THR A 62 13.80 6.68 -3.87
CA THR A 62 14.17 5.36 -4.37
C THR A 62 13.22 4.30 -3.84
N ALA A 63 12.88 4.38 -2.56
CA ALA A 63 11.93 3.43 -1.97
C ALA A 63 10.55 3.55 -2.61
N PHE A 64 10.13 4.77 -2.88
CA PHE A 64 8.82 5.01 -3.50
C PHE A 64 8.79 4.45 -4.93
N LYS A 65 9.82 4.74 -5.71
CA LYS A 65 9.92 4.23 -7.08
C LYS A 65 9.96 2.71 -7.10
N SER A 66 10.71 2.10 -6.19
CA SER A 66 10.77 0.64 -6.10
C SER A 66 9.42 0.07 -5.73
N ALA A 67 8.71 0.71 -4.81
CA ALA A 67 7.38 0.24 -4.41
C ALA A 67 6.41 0.31 -5.59
N ILE A 68 6.44 1.40 -6.35
CA ILE A 68 5.58 1.52 -7.54
C ILE A 68 5.90 0.39 -8.52
N GLN A 69 7.18 0.16 -8.76
CA GLN A 69 7.60 -0.88 -9.70
C GLN A 69 7.13 -2.25 -9.23
N ASP A 70 7.30 -2.55 -7.96
CA ASP A 70 6.87 -3.83 -7.39
C ASP A 70 5.38 -4.03 -7.56
N LEU A 71 4.59 -3.00 -7.25
CA LEU A 71 3.14 -3.12 -7.34
C LEU A 71 2.69 -3.29 -8.80
N LYS A 72 3.31 -2.57 -9.72
CA LYS A 72 3.00 -2.73 -11.13
C LYS A 72 3.34 -4.13 -11.62
N THR A 73 4.47 -4.65 -11.19
CA THR A 73 4.86 -6.00 -11.55
C THR A 73 3.86 -7.01 -11.05
N MET A 74 3.40 -6.86 -9.81
CA MET A 74 2.39 -7.74 -9.25
C MET A 74 1.09 -7.71 -10.05
N VAL A 75 0.70 -6.54 -10.52
CA VAL A 75 -0.55 -6.38 -11.26
C VAL A 75 -0.42 -6.94 -12.67
N PHE A 76 0.69 -6.68 -13.34
CA PHE A 76 0.84 -7.05 -14.75
C PHE A 76 1.32 -8.47 -14.97
N ASN A 77 1.76 -9.15 -13.94
CA ASN A 77 2.25 -10.52 -14.07
C ASN A 77 1.30 -11.57 -13.48
N VAL A 78 0.03 -11.29 -13.47
CA VAL A 78 -0.94 -12.29 -12.98
C VAL A 78 -1.51 -13.10 -14.12
#